data_833413089b6bd68a4e885970488f579c
#
_entry.id   833413089b6bd68a4e885970488f579c
#
_cell.length_a   1.000
_cell.length_b   1.000
_cell.length_c   1.000
_cell.angle_alpha   90.00
_cell.angle_beta   90.00
_cell.angle_gamma   90.00
#
_symmetry.space_group_name_H-M   'P 1'
#
loop_
_entity.id
_entity.type
_entity.pdbx_description
1 polymer ?
#
loop_
_entity_poly.entity_id
_entity_poly.type
_entity_poly.pdbx_seq_one_letter_code
_entity_poly.pdbx_strand_id
1 'polypeptide(L)'
;MYAIVEIAGHQFKVEKDQKVFVNRLQTEEGNKVTFDNVLLLADGTKVTIGAPAIDGAQVGAKVLKHFKGDKVIVFKKKRRKGYRVKNGHRQSLTEIQIESIVASGAKKASPAKAASPKAEAKPAAKKEVSKPAAKAATPKAEATADLSSMTVTKLKELAKAKGVPGISAMKKADLISALS
;
A
#
# COMPACT_ATOMS: atom_id res chain seq x y z
N MET A 1 14.93 17.89 -22.32
CA MET A 1 14.75 16.43 -22.43
C MET A 1 13.39 16.05 -21.88
N TYR A 2 12.57 15.34 -22.66
CA TYR A 2 11.30 14.79 -22.18
C TYR A 2 11.20 13.31 -22.54
N ALA A 3 10.35 12.58 -21.82
CA ALA A 3 10.07 11.18 -22.07
C ALA A 3 8.56 10.95 -22.19
N ILE A 4 8.16 9.94 -22.96
CA ILE A 4 6.83 9.37 -22.89
C ILE A 4 6.96 8.03 -22.19
N VAL A 5 6.30 7.91 -21.05
CA VAL A 5 6.38 6.75 -20.16
C VAL A 5 4.98 6.22 -19.88
N GLU A 6 4.86 4.91 -19.80
CA GLU A 6 3.62 4.25 -19.38
C GLU A 6 3.62 4.07 -17.86
N ILE A 7 2.62 4.66 -17.19
CA ILE A 7 2.44 4.59 -15.74
C ILE A 7 1.00 4.14 -15.45
N ALA A 8 0.86 3.06 -14.71
CA ALA A 8 -0.45 2.51 -14.32
C ALA A 8 -1.44 2.35 -15.49
N GLY A 9 -0.94 1.91 -16.66
CA GLY A 9 -1.73 1.65 -17.87
C GLY A 9 -2.08 2.91 -18.71
N HIS A 10 -1.51 4.06 -18.36
CA HIS A 10 -1.66 5.30 -19.13
C HIS A 10 -0.31 5.88 -19.54
N GLN A 11 -0.28 6.55 -20.68
CA GLN A 11 0.91 7.18 -21.22
C GLN A 11 0.97 8.64 -20.79
N PHE A 12 2.12 9.06 -20.30
CA PHE A 12 2.37 10.42 -19.83
C PHE A 12 3.61 10.99 -20.53
N LYS A 13 3.51 12.21 -21.00
CA LYS A 13 4.67 13.02 -21.34
C LYS A 13 5.21 13.63 -20.06
N VAL A 14 6.47 13.35 -19.74
CA VAL A 14 7.11 13.79 -18.50
C VAL A 14 8.42 14.50 -18.77
N GLU A 15 8.69 15.51 -17.98
CA GLU A 15 9.93 16.28 -17.96
C GLU A 15 10.54 16.21 -16.56
N LYS A 16 11.81 16.52 -16.44
CA LYS A 16 12.47 16.57 -15.14
C LYS A 16 11.82 17.63 -14.25
N ASP A 17 11.72 17.32 -12.94
CA ASP A 17 11.12 18.16 -11.89
C ASP A 17 9.61 18.45 -12.07
N GLN A 18 8.96 17.83 -13.05
CA GLN A 18 7.52 17.95 -13.29
C GLN A 18 6.72 17.15 -12.26
N LYS A 19 5.59 17.71 -11.81
CA LYS A 19 4.57 17.00 -11.03
C LYS A 19 3.49 16.46 -11.95
N VAL A 20 3.13 15.19 -11.77
CA VAL A 20 2.13 14.51 -12.60
C VAL A 20 1.14 13.77 -11.69
N PHE A 21 -0.13 13.79 -12.09
CA PHE A 21 -1.18 13.01 -11.43
C PHE A 21 -1.43 11.73 -12.20
N VAL A 22 -1.20 10.62 -11.55
CA VAL A 22 -1.35 9.27 -12.13
C VAL A 22 -2.39 8.47 -11.36
N ASN A 23 -2.84 7.36 -11.91
CA ASN A 23 -3.70 6.43 -11.18
C ASN A 23 -3.01 5.94 -9.90
N ARG A 24 -3.80 5.54 -8.91
CA ARG A 24 -3.29 5.14 -7.59
C ARG A 24 -2.20 4.07 -7.71
N LEU A 25 -1.01 4.40 -7.22
CA LEU A 25 0.10 3.46 -7.06
C LEU A 25 0.01 2.77 -5.70
N GLN A 26 0.55 1.55 -5.61
CA GLN A 26 0.56 0.75 -4.37
C GLN A 26 1.80 0.99 -3.49
N THR A 27 2.48 2.11 -3.72
CA THR A 27 3.65 2.54 -2.94
C THR A 27 3.25 3.56 -1.91
N GLU A 28 3.98 3.64 -0.80
CA GLU A 28 3.76 4.62 0.26
C GLU A 28 4.21 6.02 -0.16
N GLU A 29 3.66 7.04 0.48
CA GLU A 29 4.05 8.43 0.30
C GLU A 29 5.51 8.66 0.72
N GLY A 30 6.23 9.46 -0.04
CA GLY A 30 7.65 9.75 0.16
C GLY A 30 8.63 8.76 -0.49
N ASN A 31 8.16 7.58 -0.90
CA ASN A 31 9.01 6.58 -1.53
C ASN A 31 9.34 6.92 -2.99
N LYS A 32 10.51 6.45 -3.44
CA LYS A 32 10.93 6.55 -4.84
C LYS A 32 10.41 5.37 -5.63
N VAL A 33 9.95 5.63 -6.84
CA VAL A 33 9.44 4.64 -7.79
C VAL A 33 10.16 4.81 -9.11
N THR A 34 10.46 3.72 -9.77
CA THR A 34 11.09 3.70 -11.08
C THR A 34 10.14 3.10 -12.11
N PHE A 35 10.09 3.70 -13.27
CA PHE A 35 9.27 3.26 -14.40
C PHE A 35 10.20 2.90 -15.55
N ASP A 36 10.17 1.62 -15.95
CA ASP A 36 11.05 1.06 -16.98
C ASP A 36 10.40 1.06 -18.37
N ASN A 37 9.07 1.27 -18.43
CA ASN A 37 8.34 1.24 -19.70
C ASN A 37 8.34 2.61 -20.37
N VAL A 38 9.50 3.01 -20.89
CA VAL A 38 9.70 4.27 -21.60
C VAL A 38 9.52 4.03 -23.09
N LEU A 39 8.51 4.67 -23.69
CA LEU A 39 8.14 4.47 -25.08
C LEU A 39 8.90 5.40 -26.03
N LEU A 40 9.22 6.61 -25.56
CA LEU A 40 9.92 7.63 -26.35
C LEU A 40 10.78 8.50 -25.45
N LEU A 41 11.96 8.83 -25.93
CA LEU A 41 12.86 9.82 -25.35
C LEU A 41 13.20 10.88 -26.39
N ALA A 42 13.06 12.14 -26.03
CA ALA A 42 13.50 13.25 -26.84
C ALA A 42 14.48 14.14 -26.05
N ASP A 43 15.66 14.32 -26.64
CA ASP A 43 16.69 15.20 -26.13
C ASP A 43 17.07 16.21 -27.19
N GLY A 44 16.46 17.38 -27.11
CA GLY A 44 16.58 18.42 -28.14
C GLY A 44 16.10 17.92 -29.50
N THR A 45 17.00 17.76 -30.45
CA THR A 45 16.71 17.30 -31.83
C THR A 45 16.74 15.78 -31.98
N LYS A 46 17.31 15.05 -31.01
CA LYS A 46 17.38 13.59 -31.07
C LYS A 46 16.15 12.96 -30.44
N VAL A 47 15.43 12.20 -31.22
CA VAL A 47 14.26 11.43 -30.77
C VAL A 47 14.55 9.95 -30.91
N THR A 48 14.44 9.21 -29.80
CA THR A 48 14.57 7.76 -29.76
C THR A 48 13.21 7.15 -29.47
N ILE A 49 12.74 6.27 -30.34
CA ILE A 49 11.43 5.60 -30.23
C ILE A 49 11.67 4.15 -29.85
N GLY A 50 10.94 3.64 -28.86
CA GLY A 50 10.98 2.23 -28.47
C GLY A 50 10.06 1.36 -29.34
N ALA A 51 10.40 0.07 -29.43
CA ALA A 51 9.58 -0.91 -30.12
C ALA A 51 9.37 -2.17 -29.22
N PRO A 52 8.42 -2.19 -28.28
CA PRO A 52 7.52 -1.11 -27.82
C PRO A 52 8.15 -0.14 -26.80
N ALA A 53 9.18 -0.55 -26.06
CA ALA A 53 9.88 0.26 -25.08
C ALA A 53 11.37 0.36 -25.41
N ILE A 54 12.02 1.37 -24.87
CA ILE A 54 13.47 1.59 -25.03
C ILE A 54 14.19 0.79 -23.97
N ASP A 55 15.02 -0.17 -24.37
CA ASP A 55 15.80 -0.97 -23.45
C ASP A 55 16.82 -0.14 -22.67
N GLY A 56 16.82 -0.29 -21.35
CA GLY A 56 17.74 0.42 -20.47
C GLY A 56 17.36 1.88 -20.19
N ALA A 57 16.22 2.36 -20.70
CA ALA A 57 15.66 3.66 -20.30
C ALA A 57 14.83 3.51 -19.04
N GLN A 58 14.90 4.51 -18.15
CA GLN A 58 14.18 4.51 -16.89
C GLN A 58 13.81 5.93 -16.47
N VAL A 59 12.61 6.08 -15.90
CA VAL A 59 12.16 7.31 -15.29
C VAL A 59 12.03 7.12 -13.79
N GLY A 60 12.80 7.88 -13.01
CA GLY A 60 12.73 7.90 -11.56
C GLY A 60 11.79 8.99 -11.07
N ALA A 61 10.85 8.64 -10.22
CA ALA A 61 9.91 9.58 -9.62
C ALA A 61 9.79 9.35 -8.11
N LYS A 62 9.39 10.40 -7.39
CA LYS A 62 9.06 10.37 -5.97
C LYS A 62 7.56 10.53 -5.79
N VAL A 63 6.96 9.66 -4.99
CA VAL A 63 5.55 9.76 -4.60
C VAL A 63 5.41 10.90 -3.58
N LEU A 64 4.61 11.92 -3.88
CA LEU A 64 4.37 13.03 -2.98
C LEU A 64 3.20 12.72 -2.05
N LYS A 65 2.02 12.44 -2.62
CA LYS A 65 0.82 12.11 -1.83
C LYS A 65 -0.19 11.30 -2.62
N HIS A 66 -1.06 10.66 -1.90
CA HIS A 66 -2.23 9.99 -2.43
C HIS A 66 -3.49 10.79 -2.11
N PHE A 67 -4.34 10.99 -3.10
CA PHE A 67 -5.57 11.74 -2.91
C PHE A 67 -6.70 11.22 -3.81
N LYS A 68 -7.89 11.74 -3.59
CA LYS A 68 -9.04 11.49 -4.45
C LYS A 68 -9.35 12.77 -5.23
N GLY A 69 -9.52 12.62 -6.53
CA GLY A 69 -9.91 13.72 -7.42
C GLY A 69 -11.28 14.31 -7.07
N ASP A 70 -11.74 15.24 -7.89
CA ASP A 70 -13.05 15.86 -7.74
C ASP A 70 -14.17 14.83 -7.93
N LYS A 71 -15.30 15.09 -7.29
CA LYS A 71 -16.47 14.22 -7.40
C LYS A 71 -17.17 14.45 -8.74
N VAL A 72 -17.15 13.44 -9.59
CA VAL A 72 -17.90 13.43 -10.85
C VAL A 72 -19.26 12.81 -10.61
N ILE A 73 -20.30 13.52 -11.00
CA ILE A 73 -21.68 13.05 -10.90
C ILE A 73 -22.03 12.27 -12.16
N VAL A 74 -22.23 10.96 -11.99
CA VAL A 74 -22.71 10.07 -13.05
C VAL A 74 -24.23 10.05 -12.98
N PHE A 75 -24.89 10.66 -13.96
CA PHE A 75 -26.33 10.74 -14.04
C PHE A 75 -26.87 9.96 -15.24
N LYS A 76 -27.71 8.97 -14.96
CA LYS A 76 -28.36 8.14 -15.96
C LYS A 76 -29.85 8.42 -15.95
N LYS A 77 -30.41 8.81 -17.09
CA LYS A 77 -31.84 9.12 -17.24
C LYS A 77 -32.37 8.52 -18.55
N LYS A 78 -33.60 8.00 -18.51
CA LYS A 78 -34.35 7.63 -19.72
C LYS A 78 -35.56 8.56 -19.82
N ARG A 79 -35.72 9.16 -20.99
CA ARG A 79 -36.84 10.08 -21.26
C ARG A 79 -38.17 9.33 -21.16
N ARG A 80 -39.16 9.94 -20.53
CA ARG A 80 -40.56 9.44 -20.38
C ARG A 80 -40.70 8.07 -19.70
N LYS A 81 -39.65 7.57 -19.00
CA LYS A 81 -39.64 6.24 -18.37
C LYS A 81 -39.51 6.30 -16.83
N GLY A 82 -39.48 7.48 -16.24
CA GLY A 82 -39.24 7.63 -14.81
C GLY A 82 -37.85 7.24 -14.31
N TYR A 83 -37.03 6.61 -15.15
CA TYR A 83 -35.69 6.14 -14.77
C TYR A 83 -34.73 7.31 -14.58
N ARG A 84 -34.25 7.46 -13.37
CA ARG A 84 -33.22 8.45 -12.97
C ARG A 84 -32.31 7.81 -11.93
N VAL A 85 -31.02 7.69 -12.22
CA VAL A 85 -30.00 7.21 -11.29
C VAL A 85 -28.89 8.24 -11.24
N LYS A 86 -28.53 8.68 -10.02
CA LYS A 86 -27.47 9.66 -9.79
C LYS A 86 -26.47 9.09 -8.81
N ASN A 87 -25.26 8.86 -9.28
CA ASN A 87 -24.15 8.36 -8.48
C ASN A 87 -22.97 9.33 -8.53
N GLY A 88 -22.19 9.41 -7.46
CA GLY A 88 -20.94 10.16 -7.44
C GLY A 88 -19.75 9.23 -7.57
N HIS A 89 -18.78 9.61 -8.40
CA HIS A 89 -17.49 8.91 -8.51
C HIS A 89 -16.34 9.84 -8.13
N ARG A 90 -15.40 9.36 -7.33
CA ARG A 90 -14.11 10.01 -7.07
C ARG A 90 -12.98 9.06 -7.43
N GLN A 91 -12.16 9.45 -8.39
CA GLN A 91 -11.00 8.68 -8.80
C GLN A 91 -9.89 8.80 -7.77
N SER A 92 -9.30 7.67 -7.37
CA SER A 92 -8.11 7.65 -6.54
C SER A 92 -6.88 7.91 -7.40
N LEU A 93 -6.10 8.92 -7.03
CA LEU A 93 -4.93 9.38 -7.75
C LEU A 93 -3.71 9.41 -6.83
N THR A 94 -2.53 9.47 -7.45
CA THR A 94 -1.23 9.67 -6.80
C THR A 94 -0.54 10.84 -7.48
N GLU A 95 -0.08 11.82 -6.71
CA GLU A 95 0.80 12.89 -7.18
C GLU A 95 2.24 12.41 -7.07
N ILE A 96 2.94 12.41 -8.20
CA ILE A 96 4.35 12.06 -8.29
C ILE A 96 5.15 13.23 -8.83
N GLN A 97 6.41 13.35 -8.40
CA GLN A 97 7.38 14.28 -8.94
C GLN A 97 8.46 13.49 -9.66
N ILE A 98 8.73 13.86 -10.91
CA ILE A 98 9.80 13.26 -11.72
C ILE A 98 11.14 13.79 -11.24
N GLU A 99 12.03 12.93 -10.78
CA GLU A 99 13.37 13.32 -10.31
C GLU A 99 14.42 13.15 -11.41
N SER A 100 14.35 12.07 -12.16
CA SER A 100 15.38 11.74 -13.17
C SER A 100 14.79 11.00 -14.37
N ILE A 101 15.38 11.28 -15.54
CA ILE A 101 15.12 10.55 -16.78
C ILE A 101 16.46 10.02 -17.27
N VAL A 102 16.59 8.69 -17.34
CA VAL A 102 17.81 8.00 -17.78
C VAL A 102 17.53 7.38 -19.15
N ALA A 103 18.35 7.74 -20.14
CA ALA A 103 18.16 7.32 -21.51
C ALA A 103 18.71 5.91 -21.81
N SER A 104 19.75 5.49 -21.08
CA SER A 104 20.38 4.17 -21.28
C SER A 104 21.19 3.77 -20.04
N GLY A 105 21.39 2.48 -19.83
CA GLY A 105 22.23 1.97 -18.73
C GLY A 105 21.51 1.78 -17.39
N ALA A 106 20.20 1.99 -17.33
CA ALA A 106 19.43 1.61 -16.16
C ALA A 106 19.35 0.07 -16.08
N LYS A 107 19.80 -0.48 -14.95
CA LYS A 107 19.68 -1.90 -14.67
C LYS A 107 18.17 -2.20 -14.49
N LYS A 108 17.61 -2.97 -15.43
CA LYS A 108 16.19 -3.38 -15.37
C LYS A 108 15.92 -3.95 -13.98
N ALA A 109 15.14 -3.23 -13.17
CA ALA A 109 14.67 -3.77 -11.92
C ALA A 109 13.77 -4.96 -12.26
N SER A 110 14.23 -6.15 -11.92
CA SER A 110 13.41 -7.36 -12.04
C SER A 110 12.13 -7.14 -11.25
N PRO A 111 10.95 -7.38 -11.84
CA PRO A 111 9.71 -7.20 -11.09
C PRO A 111 9.77 -8.12 -9.88
N ALA A 112 9.74 -7.55 -8.70
CA ALA A 112 9.57 -8.32 -7.48
C ALA A 112 8.28 -9.13 -7.65
N LYS A 113 8.46 -10.42 -7.84
CA LYS A 113 7.40 -11.42 -7.99
C LYS A 113 6.47 -11.25 -6.79
N ALA A 114 5.30 -10.68 -7.03
CA ALA A 114 4.25 -10.68 -6.05
C ALA A 114 3.98 -12.14 -5.67
N ALA A 115 4.35 -12.49 -4.44
CA ALA A 115 4.03 -13.80 -3.88
C ALA A 115 2.52 -13.86 -3.73
N SER A 116 1.88 -14.58 -4.63
CA SER A 116 0.49 -15.00 -4.47
C SER A 116 0.39 -15.83 -3.19
N PRO A 117 -0.55 -15.57 -2.29
CA PRO A 117 -0.82 -16.50 -1.21
C PRO A 117 -1.48 -17.75 -1.81
N LYS A 118 -0.71 -18.82 -1.89
CA LYS A 118 -1.21 -20.16 -2.23
C LYS A 118 -2.10 -20.63 -1.08
N ALA A 119 -3.38 -20.70 -1.37
CA ALA A 119 -4.33 -21.39 -0.51
C ALA A 119 -3.96 -22.87 -0.55
N GLU A 120 -3.57 -23.43 0.57
CA GLU A 120 -3.46 -24.87 0.74
C GLU A 120 -4.32 -25.33 1.92
N ALA A 121 -5.21 -26.24 1.54
CA ALA A 121 -6.17 -26.92 2.39
C ALA A 121 -5.48 -27.79 3.45
N LYS A 122 -6.18 -27.90 4.60
CA LYS A 122 -5.96 -28.90 5.66
C LYS A 122 -5.93 -30.35 5.12
N PRO A 123 -5.22 -31.30 5.76
CA PRO A 123 -5.89 -32.04 6.82
C PRO A 123 -5.03 -32.42 8.04
N ALA A 124 -5.79 -32.78 9.04
CA ALA A 124 -5.59 -33.22 10.39
C ALA A 124 -4.49 -34.25 10.72
N ALA A 125 -4.04 -34.18 11.94
CA ALA A 125 -3.96 -35.19 12.97
C ALA A 125 -2.58 -35.47 13.61
N LYS A 126 -2.58 -35.33 14.90
CA LYS A 126 -2.01 -36.18 15.97
C LYS A 126 -0.61 -35.97 16.53
N LYS A 127 -0.62 -35.57 17.81
CA LYS A 127 0.15 -36.09 18.98
C LYS A 127 1.71 -36.06 18.90
N GLU A 128 2.47 -35.73 19.89
CA GLU A 128 2.48 -35.86 21.34
C GLU A 128 3.72 -35.17 21.93
N VAL A 129 3.55 -34.54 23.09
CA VAL A 129 4.37 -34.51 24.32
C VAL A 129 5.91 -34.30 24.23
N SER A 130 6.43 -33.24 24.82
CA SER A 130 7.25 -33.25 26.04
C SER A 130 7.79 -31.86 26.40
N LYS A 131 7.57 -31.51 27.67
CA LYS A 131 8.23 -30.47 28.49
C LYS A 131 9.55 -31.10 29.05
N PRO A 132 10.56 -30.40 29.65
CA PRO A 132 10.42 -29.25 30.54
C PRO A 132 11.59 -28.23 30.59
N ALA A 133 11.32 -27.10 31.27
CA ALA A 133 12.12 -26.32 32.24
C ALA A 133 13.41 -25.62 31.77
N ALA A 134 13.81 -24.45 32.18
CA ALA A 134 13.55 -23.63 33.37
C ALA A 134 14.26 -22.26 33.28
N LYS A 135 13.75 -21.29 34.09
CA LYS A 135 14.39 -20.16 34.80
C LYS A 135 14.82 -18.94 33.98
N ALA A 136 14.23 -17.84 34.21
CA ALA A 136 14.10 -16.86 35.28
C ALA A 136 14.90 -15.60 34.97
N ALA A 137 14.22 -14.47 34.89
CA ALA A 137 14.50 -13.25 35.67
C ALA A 137 13.64 -12.09 35.15
N THR A 138 12.86 -11.54 36.04
CA THR A 138 12.14 -10.26 35.96
C THR A 138 13.10 -9.08 35.80
N PRO A 139 12.66 -7.96 35.14
CA PRO A 139 12.30 -6.86 36.03
C PRO A 139 10.93 -6.26 35.71
N LYS A 140 10.26 -5.94 36.77
CA LYS A 140 9.02 -5.22 36.95
C LYS A 140 9.32 -3.73 36.81
N ALA A 141 8.51 -3.05 36.01
CA ALA A 141 8.24 -1.61 36.05
C ALA A 141 8.41 -0.87 34.70
N GLU A 142 7.64 -1.32 33.67
CA GLU A 142 7.35 -0.46 32.48
C GLU A 142 6.03 -0.85 31.78
N ALA A 143 5.21 -1.70 32.39
CA ALA A 143 4.06 -2.32 31.72
C ALA A 143 2.74 -1.53 31.80
N THR A 144 2.68 -0.40 32.50
CA THR A 144 1.40 0.32 32.70
C THR A 144 1.10 1.39 31.65
N ALA A 145 2.11 1.89 30.94
CA ALA A 145 1.91 2.92 29.90
C ALA A 145 1.38 2.35 28.57
N ASP A 146 1.68 1.07 28.25
CA ASP A 146 1.28 0.46 26.98
C ASP A 146 -0.15 -0.11 26.99
N LEU A 147 -0.69 -0.47 28.14
CA LEU A 147 -2.03 -1.07 28.25
C LEU A 147 -3.16 -0.08 27.89
N SER A 148 -2.97 1.20 28.14
CA SER A 148 -3.96 2.23 27.82
C SER A 148 -4.07 2.51 26.31
N SER A 149 -2.99 2.27 25.55
CA SER A 149 -2.94 2.44 24.09
C SER A 149 -3.48 1.22 23.32
N MET A 150 -3.60 0.06 23.99
CA MET A 150 -4.07 -1.19 23.36
C MET A 150 -5.57 -1.20 23.10
N THR A 151 -5.97 -1.94 22.04
CA THR A 151 -7.38 -2.18 21.73
C THR A 151 -8.02 -3.16 22.71
N VAL A 152 -9.33 -3.03 22.92
CA VAL A 152 -10.11 -3.91 23.86
C VAL A 152 -9.94 -5.39 23.51
N THR A 153 -9.80 -5.73 22.25
CA THR A 153 -9.59 -7.11 21.77
C THR A 153 -8.27 -7.69 22.28
N LYS A 154 -7.18 -6.93 22.14
CA LYS A 154 -5.85 -7.32 22.64
C LYS A 154 -5.79 -7.39 24.16
N LEU A 155 -6.46 -6.46 24.86
CA LEU A 155 -6.58 -6.49 26.31
C LEU A 155 -7.34 -7.73 26.80
N LYS A 156 -8.41 -8.15 26.12
CA LYS A 156 -9.13 -9.38 26.44
C LYS A 156 -8.30 -10.65 26.21
N GLU A 157 -7.47 -10.68 25.15
CA GLU A 157 -6.54 -11.79 24.91
C GLU A 157 -5.46 -11.90 26.00
N LEU A 158 -4.88 -10.76 26.42
CA LEU A 158 -3.91 -10.71 27.51
C LEU A 158 -4.54 -11.10 28.85
N ALA A 159 -5.77 -10.65 29.13
CA ALA A 159 -6.51 -11.04 30.32
C ALA A 159 -6.84 -12.53 30.34
N LYS A 160 -7.17 -13.10 29.15
CA LYS A 160 -7.38 -14.56 29.00
C LYS A 160 -6.08 -15.34 29.23
N ALA A 161 -4.95 -14.84 28.73
CA ALA A 161 -3.64 -15.46 28.97
C ALA A 161 -3.21 -15.40 30.44
N LYS A 162 -3.61 -14.36 31.19
CA LYS A 162 -3.39 -14.21 32.64
C LYS A 162 -4.45 -14.91 33.51
N GLY A 163 -5.47 -15.55 32.90
CA GLY A 163 -6.47 -16.33 33.63
C GLY A 163 -7.51 -15.51 34.40
N VAL A 164 -7.76 -14.25 34.02
CA VAL A 164 -8.75 -13.39 34.68
C VAL A 164 -10.18 -13.89 34.38
N PRO A 165 -11.04 -14.18 35.35
CA PRO A 165 -12.41 -14.61 35.12
C PRO A 165 -13.31 -13.42 34.73
N GLY A 166 -14.35 -13.67 33.91
CA GLY A 166 -15.37 -12.67 33.57
C GLY A 166 -15.00 -11.65 32.50
N ILE A 167 -13.99 -11.91 31.68
CA ILE A 167 -13.42 -11.02 30.65
C ILE A 167 -14.45 -10.50 29.62
N SER A 168 -15.50 -11.28 29.31
CA SER A 168 -16.49 -10.93 28.29
C SER A 168 -17.34 -9.71 28.64
N ALA A 169 -17.61 -9.50 29.94
CA ALA A 169 -18.45 -8.41 30.46
C ALA A 169 -17.63 -7.16 30.88
N MET A 170 -16.30 -7.24 30.94
CA MET A 170 -15.44 -6.16 31.41
C MET A 170 -15.26 -5.05 30.38
N LYS A 171 -15.30 -3.80 30.84
CA LYS A 171 -14.96 -2.60 30.04
C LYS A 171 -13.45 -2.42 29.93
N LYS A 172 -13.00 -1.54 29.05
CA LYS A 172 -11.56 -1.28 28.82
C LYS A 172 -10.82 -0.89 30.10
N ALA A 173 -11.44 -0.04 30.95
CA ALA A 173 -10.85 0.41 32.20
C ALA A 173 -10.65 -0.75 33.19
N ASP A 174 -11.65 -1.63 33.31
CA ASP A 174 -11.62 -2.80 34.19
C ASP A 174 -10.55 -3.83 33.74
N LEU A 175 -10.40 -4.00 32.41
CA LEU A 175 -9.34 -4.84 31.82
C LEU A 175 -7.94 -4.31 32.10
N ILE A 176 -7.75 -2.99 32.03
CA ILE A 176 -6.47 -2.35 32.34
C ILE A 176 -6.15 -2.52 33.85
N SER A 177 -7.14 -2.31 34.71
CA SER A 177 -6.96 -2.49 36.16
C SER A 177 -6.66 -3.94 36.56
N ALA A 178 -7.26 -4.91 35.85
CA ALA A 178 -7.02 -6.35 36.08
C ALA A 178 -5.68 -6.83 35.52
N LEU A 179 -5.07 -6.11 34.59
CA LEU A 179 -3.79 -6.43 33.96
C LEU A 179 -2.60 -5.66 34.54
N SER A 180 -2.87 -4.57 35.24
CA SER A 180 -1.88 -3.75 35.95
C SER A 180 -1.46 -4.41 37.25
#